data_8f58a0020edfc0e7122e805b3357c54f
#
_entry.id   8f58a0020edfc0e7122e805b3357c54f
#
_cell.length_a   1.000
_cell.length_b   1.000
_cell.length_c   1.000
_cell.angle_alpha   90.00
_cell.angle_beta   90.00
_cell.angle_gamma   90.00
#
_symmetry.space_group_name_H-M   'P 1'
#
loop_
_entity.id
_entity.type
_entity.pdbx_description
1 polymer ?
#
loop_
_entity_poly.entity_id
_entity_poly.type
_entity_poly.pdbx_seq_one_letter_code
_entity_poly.pdbx_strand_id
1 'polypeptide(L)'
;MKVLVTGVSGQLGHDVMNELDKRGYTGIGSDIADNYSGIQDNSAVTTMEYVKMDITDEAVVDEVISSVSPDVIIHCAAWTAVDMAEDDDKVEKVRAVNAKGTANIAKAAKKLDCKMVYISTDYVFNGQGEKPWEPDCKEYKPLNVYGQTKLEGELAVADTLSKYFIVRIAWVFGANGNHFIKT
;
A
#
# COMPACT_ATOMS: atom_id res chain seq x y z
N MET A 1 -5.52 7.06 18.68
CA MET A 1 -5.73 6.88 17.22
C MET A 1 -5.25 5.49 16.86
N LYS A 2 -6.14 4.68 16.31
CA LYS A 2 -5.86 3.31 15.88
C LYS A 2 -5.56 3.31 14.38
N VAL A 3 -4.41 2.79 13.98
CA VAL A 3 -3.93 2.80 12.59
C VAL A 3 -3.76 1.38 12.10
N LEU A 4 -4.48 0.99 11.05
CA LEU A 4 -4.25 -0.26 10.33
C LEU A 4 -3.22 -0.03 9.22
N VAL A 5 -2.17 -0.82 9.20
CA VAL A 5 -1.12 -0.77 8.16
C VAL A 5 -1.14 -2.08 7.38
N THR A 6 -1.37 -2.02 6.08
CA THR A 6 -1.30 -3.22 5.22
C THR A 6 0.06 -3.33 4.56
N GLY A 7 0.49 -4.54 4.23
CA GLY A 7 1.79 -4.77 3.60
C GLY A 7 2.97 -4.64 4.56
N VAL A 8 2.77 -5.02 5.84
CA VAL A 8 3.79 -4.86 6.89
C VAL A 8 4.97 -5.80 6.75
N SER A 9 4.86 -6.86 5.98
CA SER A 9 6.01 -7.72 5.62
C SER A 9 6.91 -7.09 4.55
N GLY A 10 6.47 -6.00 3.92
CA GLY A 10 7.25 -5.21 2.99
C GLY A 10 8.08 -4.12 3.70
N GLN A 11 9.05 -3.55 2.96
CA GLN A 11 9.97 -2.53 3.47
C GLN A 11 9.24 -1.35 4.14
N LEU A 12 8.36 -0.67 3.41
CA LEU A 12 7.72 0.54 3.90
C LEU A 12 6.71 0.25 5.02
N GLY A 13 5.90 -0.80 4.88
CA GLY A 13 4.90 -1.15 5.89
C GLY A 13 5.55 -1.48 7.24
N HIS A 14 6.68 -2.19 7.23
CA HIS A 14 7.46 -2.46 8.43
C HIS A 14 7.98 -1.18 9.10
N ASP A 15 8.56 -0.27 8.32
CA ASP A 15 9.08 1.00 8.84
C ASP A 15 7.96 1.88 9.41
N VAL A 16 6.78 1.87 8.77
CA VAL A 16 5.58 2.57 9.28
C VAL A 16 5.15 2.01 10.63
N MET A 17 5.13 0.66 10.81
CA MET A 17 4.78 0.05 12.08
C MET A 17 5.75 0.47 13.20
N ASN A 18 7.05 0.42 12.92
CA ASN A 18 8.07 0.86 13.88
C ASN A 18 7.95 2.35 14.23
N GLU A 19 7.64 3.21 13.26
CA GLU A 19 7.47 4.64 13.52
C GLU A 19 6.18 4.94 14.29
N LEU A 20 5.11 4.17 14.09
CA LEU A 20 3.88 4.28 14.90
C LEU A 20 4.15 3.94 16.36
N ASP A 21 4.86 2.84 16.61
CA ASP A 21 5.26 2.44 17.97
C ASP A 21 6.10 3.52 18.64
N LYS A 22 7.13 4.00 17.97
CA LYS A 22 8.00 5.06 18.46
C LYS A 22 7.26 6.36 18.82
N ARG A 23 6.18 6.67 18.09
CA ARG A 23 5.32 7.84 18.34
C ARG A 23 4.19 7.58 19.34
N GLY A 24 4.06 6.37 19.87
CA GLY A 24 3.03 6.01 20.81
C GLY A 24 1.62 5.91 20.20
N TYR A 25 1.49 5.66 18.90
CA TYR A 25 0.22 5.34 18.27
C TYR A 25 -0.10 3.85 18.37
N THR A 26 -1.37 3.50 18.37
CA THR A 26 -1.80 2.10 18.30
C THR A 26 -1.79 1.64 16.85
N GLY A 27 -0.75 0.93 16.46
CA GLY A 27 -0.62 0.31 15.14
C GLY A 27 -1.14 -1.13 15.15
N ILE A 28 -1.81 -1.52 14.07
CA ILE A 28 -2.19 -2.90 13.79
C ILE A 28 -1.63 -3.22 12.42
N GLY A 29 -0.74 -4.20 12.35
CA GLY A 29 -0.14 -4.66 11.11
C GLY A 29 -1.01 -5.68 10.40
N SER A 30 -0.98 -5.69 9.07
CA SER A 30 -1.68 -6.69 8.26
C SER A 30 -0.89 -7.05 7.01
N ASP A 31 -0.90 -8.35 6.68
CA ASP A 31 -0.34 -8.89 5.45
C ASP A 31 -1.01 -10.24 5.13
N ILE A 32 -0.62 -10.86 4.00
CA ILE A 32 -1.12 -12.18 3.59
C ILE A 32 -0.49 -13.33 4.39
N ALA A 33 0.67 -13.13 5.00
CA ALA A 33 1.36 -14.14 5.80
C ALA A 33 0.57 -14.50 7.08
N ASP A 34 0.70 -15.72 7.57
CA ASP A 34 0.03 -16.16 8.80
C ASP A 34 0.55 -15.42 10.04
N ASN A 35 1.82 -15.03 10.03
CA ASN A 35 2.46 -14.34 11.14
C ASN A 35 3.33 -13.20 10.63
N TYR A 36 3.41 -12.15 11.43
CA TYR A 36 4.34 -11.05 11.20
C TYR A 36 5.67 -11.35 11.87
N SER A 37 6.69 -11.60 11.07
CA SER A 37 8.05 -11.90 11.54
C SER A 37 9.03 -10.73 11.37
N GLY A 38 8.55 -9.58 10.91
CA GLY A 38 9.41 -8.47 10.52
C GLY A 38 10.15 -8.75 9.21
N ILE A 39 11.11 -7.90 8.88
CA ILE A 39 11.98 -8.06 7.73
C ILE A 39 13.30 -8.69 8.16
N GLN A 40 13.90 -9.51 7.30
CA GLN A 40 15.09 -10.33 7.58
C GLN A 40 16.40 -9.52 7.53
N ASP A 41 16.41 -8.29 8.02
CA ASP A 41 17.59 -7.41 8.02
C ASP A 41 18.11 -7.10 9.42
N ASN A 42 17.68 -7.86 10.42
CA ASN A 42 17.96 -7.66 11.85
C ASN A 42 17.34 -6.36 12.43
N SER A 43 16.40 -5.73 11.76
CA SER A 43 15.63 -4.65 12.38
C SER A 43 14.72 -5.18 13.48
N ALA A 44 14.42 -4.35 14.47
CA ALA A 44 13.52 -4.74 15.54
C ALA A 44 12.11 -5.04 14.99
N VAL A 45 11.58 -6.18 15.34
CA VAL A 45 10.18 -6.52 15.06
C VAL A 45 9.31 -5.79 16.06
N THR A 46 8.29 -5.11 15.57
CA THR A 46 7.32 -4.45 16.43
C THR A 46 6.52 -5.46 17.27
N THR A 47 6.16 -5.07 18.48
CA THR A 47 5.26 -5.85 19.37
C THR A 47 3.78 -5.51 19.14
N MET A 48 3.47 -4.62 18.19
CA MET A 48 2.09 -4.26 17.87
C MET A 48 1.30 -5.45 17.31
N GLU A 49 -0.01 -5.38 17.48
CA GLU A 49 -0.95 -6.40 17.01
C GLU A 49 -0.83 -6.63 15.50
N TYR A 50 -1.04 -7.87 15.09
CA TYR A 50 -1.04 -8.29 13.70
C TYR A 50 -2.32 -9.07 13.36
N VAL A 51 -2.90 -8.81 12.20
CA VAL A 51 -4.03 -9.56 11.66
C VAL A 51 -3.73 -9.98 10.21
N LYS A 52 -3.95 -11.26 9.91
CA LYS A 52 -3.83 -11.76 8.54
C LYS A 52 -4.97 -11.23 7.69
N MET A 53 -4.66 -10.74 6.48
CA MET A 53 -5.67 -10.29 5.52
C MET A 53 -5.13 -10.38 4.08
N ASP A 54 -5.82 -11.13 3.24
CA ASP A 54 -5.61 -11.07 1.80
C ASP A 54 -6.48 -9.93 1.23
N ILE A 55 -5.86 -8.86 0.77
CA ILE A 55 -6.56 -7.70 0.23
C ILE A 55 -7.35 -8.00 -1.04
N THR A 56 -7.05 -9.11 -1.74
CA THR A 56 -7.77 -9.51 -2.96
C THR A 56 -9.11 -10.17 -2.66
N ASP A 57 -9.34 -10.63 -1.42
CA ASP A 57 -10.60 -11.18 -0.95
C ASP A 57 -11.45 -10.10 -0.28
N GLU A 58 -12.50 -9.64 -0.98
CA GLU A 58 -13.36 -8.55 -0.52
C GLU A 58 -14.08 -8.90 0.81
N ALA A 59 -14.46 -10.17 1.02
CA ALA A 59 -15.16 -10.59 2.23
C ALA A 59 -14.22 -10.57 3.44
N VAL A 60 -12.99 -11.08 3.28
CA VAL A 60 -11.95 -11.03 4.32
C VAL A 60 -11.59 -9.59 4.68
N VAL A 61 -11.43 -8.72 3.67
CA VAL A 61 -11.15 -7.29 3.88
C VAL A 61 -12.26 -6.63 4.70
N ASP A 62 -13.50 -6.87 4.34
CA ASP A 62 -14.66 -6.29 5.04
C ASP A 62 -14.76 -6.78 6.50
N GLU A 63 -14.57 -8.06 6.73
CA GLU A 63 -14.57 -8.67 8.06
C GLU A 63 -13.46 -8.10 8.95
N VAL A 64 -12.22 -8.14 8.46
CA VAL A 64 -11.04 -7.71 9.22
C VAL A 64 -11.10 -6.23 9.53
N ILE A 65 -11.38 -5.36 8.54
CA ILE A 65 -11.42 -3.92 8.75
C ILE A 65 -12.58 -3.53 9.67
N SER A 66 -13.74 -4.19 9.56
CA SER A 66 -14.86 -3.97 10.47
C SER A 66 -14.53 -4.37 11.91
N SER A 67 -13.86 -5.51 12.10
CA SER A 67 -13.42 -6.00 13.42
C SER A 67 -12.37 -5.08 14.04
N VAL A 68 -11.36 -4.67 13.27
CA VAL A 68 -10.30 -3.75 13.71
C VAL A 68 -10.85 -2.38 14.01
N SER A 69 -11.80 -1.89 13.21
CA SER A 69 -12.40 -0.55 13.32
C SER A 69 -11.34 0.56 13.47
N PRO A 70 -10.44 0.75 12.47
CA PRO A 70 -9.37 1.73 12.54
C PRO A 70 -9.87 3.16 12.32
N ASP A 71 -9.19 4.15 12.89
CA ASP A 71 -9.37 5.57 12.56
C ASP A 71 -8.73 5.94 11.22
N VAL A 72 -7.63 5.25 10.89
CA VAL A 72 -6.82 5.49 9.67
C VAL A 72 -6.31 4.16 9.13
N ILE A 73 -6.32 4.01 7.81
CA ILE A 73 -5.65 2.92 7.09
C ILE A 73 -4.46 3.49 6.32
N ILE A 74 -3.26 2.95 6.54
CA ILE A 74 -2.08 3.21 5.70
C ILE A 74 -1.88 2.00 4.82
N HIS A 75 -2.20 2.15 3.53
CA HIS A 75 -2.20 1.04 2.58
C HIS A 75 -0.87 0.98 1.83
N CYS A 76 0.04 0.11 2.32
CA CYS A 76 1.36 -0.13 1.73
C CYS A 76 1.42 -1.43 0.91
N ALA A 77 0.42 -2.32 1.06
CA ALA A 77 0.40 -3.58 0.30
C ALA A 77 0.30 -3.31 -1.21
N ALA A 78 1.23 -3.86 -1.97
CA ALA A 78 1.27 -3.75 -3.42
C ALA A 78 2.17 -4.82 -4.03
N TRP A 79 1.90 -5.18 -5.27
CA TRP A 79 2.88 -5.83 -6.14
C TRP A 79 3.85 -4.77 -6.66
N THR A 80 5.13 -4.88 -6.30
CA THR A 80 6.15 -3.87 -6.62
C THR A 80 7.27 -4.36 -7.55
N ALA A 81 7.24 -5.64 -7.95
CA ALA A 81 8.18 -6.18 -8.93
C ALA A 81 7.78 -5.74 -10.34
N VAL A 82 8.27 -4.56 -10.73
CA VAL A 82 7.87 -3.84 -11.97
C VAL A 82 8.08 -4.69 -13.21
N ASP A 83 9.28 -5.26 -13.38
CA ASP A 83 9.62 -6.06 -14.57
C ASP A 83 8.78 -7.34 -14.65
N MET A 84 8.58 -8.03 -13.51
CA MET A 84 7.74 -9.22 -13.46
C MET A 84 6.24 -8.92 -13.70
N ALA A 85 5.81 -7.69 -13.53
CA ALA A 85 4.43 -7.30 -13.79
C ALA A 85 4.08 -7.35 -15.29
N GLU A 86 5.10 -7.33 -16.18
CA GLU A 86 4.93 -7.44 -17.62
C GLU A 86 4.78 -8.89 -18.10
N ASP A 87 5.05 -9.89 -17.25
CA ASP A 87 4.85 -11.29 -17.61
C ASP A 87 3.36 -11.58 -17.81
N ASP A 88 2.97 -12.13 -18.95
CA ASP A 88 1.55 -12.37 -19.31
C ASP A 88 0.78 -13.15 -18.23
N ASP A 89 1.44 -14.11 -17.57
CA ASP A 89 0.84 -14.93 -16.50
C ASP A 89 0.73 -14.19 -15.15
N LYS A 90 1.27 -12.99 -15.02
CA LYS A 90 1.26 -12.18 -13.80
C LYS A 90 0.30 -10.99 -13.85
N VAL A 91 0.00 -10.46 -15.04
CA VAL A 91 -0.81 -9.24 -15.22
C VAL A 91 -2.09 -9.25 -14.39
N GLU A 92 -2.86 -10.34 -14.44
CA GLU A 92 -4.11 -10.45 -13.68
C GLU A 92 -3.88 -10.45 -12.17
N LYS A 93 -2.80 -11.07 -11.70
CA LYS A 93 -2.45 -11.09 -10.28
C LYS A 93 -1.99 -9.70 -9.83
N VAL A 94 -1.20 -9.01 -10.63
CA VAL A 94 -0.76 -7.62 -10.35
C VAL A 94 -1.98 -6.70 -10.23
N ARG A 95 -2.93 -6.80 -11.18
CA ARG A 95 -4.18 -6.03 -11.15
C ARG A 95 -5.05 -6.39 -9.95
N ALA A 96 -5.15 -7.69 -9.61
CA ALA A 96 -5.89 -8.13 -8.43
C ALA A 96 -5.34 -7.49 -7.14
N VAL A 97 -4.02 -7.40 -6.98
CA VAL A 97 -3.39 -6.80 -5.81
C VAL A 97 -3.49 -5.28 -5.86
N ASN A 98 -2.97 -4.64 -6.92
CA ASN A 98 -2.78 -3.18 -6.95
C ASN A 98 -4.07 -2.39 -7.17
N ALA A 99 -5.00 -2.92 -7.96
CA ALA A 99 -6.24 -2.24 -8.29
C ALA A 99 -7.43 -2.78 -7.47
N LYS A 100 -7.78 -4.07 -7.61
CA LYS A 100 -8.95 -4.65 -6.94
C LYS A 100 -8.77 -4.68 -5.42
N GLY A 101 -7.59 -5.09 -4.92
CA GLY A 101 -7.28 -5.10 -3.49
C GLY A 101 -7.37 -3.70 -2.89
N THR A 102 -6.81 -2.69 -3.57
CA THR A 102 -6.94 -1.28 -3.15
C THR A 102 -8.41 -0.83 -3.12
N ALA A 103 -9.21 -1.22 -4.13
CA ALA A 103 -10.64 -0.90 -4.16
C ALA A 103 -11.41 -1.56 -3.00
N ASN A 104 -11.07 -2.79 -2.63
CA ASN A 104 -11.68 -3.49 -1.49
C ASN A 104 -11.39 -2.74 -0.18
N ILE A 105 -10.13 -2.32 0.04
CA ILE A 105 -9.75 -1.50 1.20
C ILE A 105 -10.52 -0.18 1.23
N ALA A 106 -10.61 0.52 0.09
CA ALA A 106 -11.35 1.78 -0.01
C ALA A 106 -12.84 1.63 0.30
N LYS A 107 -13.49 0.57 -0.20
CA LYS A 107 -14.89 0.27 0.12
C LYS A 107 -15.11 0.02 1.62
N ALA A 108 -14.25 -0.77 2.25
CA ALA A 108 -14.33 -1.03 3.68
C ALA A 108 -14.08 0.24 4.50
N ALA A 109 -13.09 1.05 4.13
CA ALA A 109 -12.83 2.35 4.74
C ALA A 109 -14.03 3.30 4.65
N LYS A 110 -14.74 3.31 3.50
CA LYS A 110 -15.95 4.11 3.31
C LYS A 110 -17.06 3.72 4.28
N LYS A 111 -17.28 2.42 4.49
CA LYS A 111 -18.31 1.91 5.42
C LYS A 111 -18.12 2.41 6.84
N LEU A 112 -16.87 2.56 7.28
CA LEU A 112 -16.48 3.02 8.62
C LEU A 112 -16.24 4.54 8.71
N ASP A 113 -16.40 5.28 7.60
CA ASP A 113 -16.01 6.70 7.49
C ASP A 113 -14.53 6.95 7.89
N CYS A 114 -13.68 5.94 7.70
CA CYS A 114 -12.28 5.91 8.07
C CYS A 114 -11.42 6.69 7.05
N LYS A 115 -10.33 7.27 7.50
CA LYS A 115 -9.34 7.93 6.61
C LYS A 115 -8.45 6.89 5.95
N MET A 116 -7.98 7.18 4.73
CA MET A 116 -7.04 6.31 4.03
C MET A 116 -5.83 7.09 3.50
N VAL A 117 -4.64 6.54 3.70
CA VAL A 117 -3.40 6.95 3.03
C VAL A 117 -3.02 5.83 2.07
N TYR A 118 -3.04 6.11 0.77
CA TYR A 118 -2.65 5.17 -0.28
C TYR A 118 -1.24 5.49 -0.79
N ILE A 119 -0.35 4.51 -0.71
CA ILE A 119 1.01 4.64 -1.24
C ILE A 119 0.98 4.30 -2.73
N SER A 120 1.25 5.29 -3.56
CA SER A 120 1.32 5.19 -5.01
C SER A 120 2.74 5.46 -5.52
N THR A 121 2.90 5.74 -6.80
CA THR A 121 4.18 5.84 -7.50
C THR A 121 4.16 6.95 -8.54
N ASP A 122 5.32 7.44 -8.91
CA ASP A 122 5.55 8.31 -10.07
C ASP A 122 5.34 7.59 -11.41
N TYR A 123 5.33 6.25 -11.45
CA TYR A 123 5.02 5.45 -12.65
C TYR A 123 3.60 5.65 -13.20
N VAL A 124 2.74 6.38 -12.51
CA VAL A 124 1.44 6.83 -13.06
C VAL A 124 1.61 7.86 -14.18
N PHE A 125 2.80 8.44 -14.31
CA PHE A 125 3.19 9.36 -15.36
C PHE A 125 4.16 8.69 -16.36
N ASN A 126 4.45 9.37 -17.47
CA ASN A 126 5.35 8.85 -18.51
C ASN A 126 6.83 9.22 -18.33
N GLY A 127 7.18 9.90 -17.26
CA GLY A 127 8.55 10.32 -16.99
C GLY A 127 9.10 11.39 -17.95
N GLN A 128 8.27 11.97 -18.83
CA GLN A 128 8.68 13.00 -19.78
C GLN A 128 8.42 14.39 -19.20
N GLY A 129 9.33 15.31 -19.46
CA GLY A 129 9.22 16.69 -19.02
C GLY A 129 10.49 17.22 -18.38
N GLU A 130 10.58 18.55 -18.27
CA GLU A 130 11.75 19.25 -17.70
C GLU A 130 11.49 19.71 -16.25
N LYS A 131 10.27 19.55 -15.76
CA LYS A 131 9.86 20.00 -14.43
C LYS A 131 9.24 18.85 -13.62
N PRO A 132 9.37 18.87 -12.29
CA PRO A 132 8.65 17.94 -11.43
C PRO A 132 7.12 18.01 -11.67
N TRP A 133 6.44 16.87 -11.52
CA TRP A 133 4.99 16.82 -11.58
C TRP A 133 4.38 17.49 -10.35
N GLU A 134 3.38 18.33 -10.58
CA GLU A 134 2.61 18.93 -9.48
C GLU A 134 1.72 17.88 -8.80
N PRO A 135 1.45 18.01 -7.48
CA PRO A 135 0.66 17.03 -6.74
C PRO A 135 -0.75 16.79 -7.28
N ASP A 136 -1.36 17.80 -7.89
CA ASP A 136 -2.69 17.77 -8.47
C ASP A 136 -2.71 17.46 -9.98
N CYS A 137 -1.54 17.19 -10.58
CA CYS A 137 -1.44 16.82 -11.98
C CYS A 137 -2.20 15.53 -12.25
N LYS A 138 -3.06 15.57 -13.29
CA LYS A 138 -3.87 14.44 -13.76
C LYS A 138 -3.53 14.00 -15.18
N GLU A 139 -2.40 14.44 -15.70
CA GLU A 139 -1.90 14.03 -17.01
C GLU A 139 -1.27 12.64 -16.96
N TYR A 140 -2.06 11.68 -16.45
CA TYR A 140 -1.62 10.30 -16.28
C TYR A 140 -1.28 9.66 -17.62
N LYS A 141 -0.15 8.96 -17.64
CA LYS A 141 0.31 8.25 -18.84
C LYS A 141 1.26 7.11 -18.46
N PRO A 142 0.79 6.11 -17.69
CA PRO A 142 1.62 4.99 -17.28
C PRO A 142 2.15 4.23 -18.51
N LEU A 143 3.40 3.81 -18.46
CA LEU A 143 4.09 3.13 -19.56
C LEU A 143 4.17 1.61 -19.37
N ASN A 144 3.78 1.09 -18.22
CA ASN A 144 3.89 -0.31 -17.86
C ASN A 144 2.69 -0.77 -17.02
N VAL A 145 2.53 -2.09 -16.88
CA VAL A 145 1.44 -2.73 -16.13
C VAL A 145 1.44 -2.31 -14.66
N TYR A 146 2.62 -2.20 -14.04
CA TYR A 146 2.74 -1.73 -12.66
C TYR A 146 2.13 -0.34 -12.49
N GLY A 147 2.59 0.63 -13.28
CA GLY A 147 2.09 2.01 -13.24
C GLY A 147 0.60 2.10 -13.54
N GLN A 148 0.12 1.35 -14.54
CA GLN A 148 -1.30 1.29 -14.89
C GLN A 148 -2.15 0.77 -13.73
N THR A 149 -1.76 -0.35 -13.11
CA THR A 149 -2.53 -0.95 -12.02
C THR A 149 -2.46 -0.12 -10.74
N LYS A 150 -1.36 0.61 -10.49
CA LYS A 150 -1.27 1.58 -9.39
C LYS A 150 -2.18 2.79 -9.62
N LEU A 151 -2.27 3.28 -10.86
CA LEU A 151 -3.20 4.34 -11.23
C LEU A 151 -4.67 3.89 -11.07
N GLU A 152 -5.01 2.67 -11.50
CA GLU A 152 -6.34 2.10 -11.27
C GLU A 152 -6.69 2.11 -9.77
N GLY A 153 -5.72 1.82 -8.90
CA GLY A 153 -5.86 1.94 -7.44
C GLY A 153 -6.09 3.38 -6.96
N GLU A 154 -5.34 4.37 -7.49
CA GLU A 154 -5.56 5.79 -7.16
C GLU A 154 -6.99 6.22 -7.50
N LEU A 155 -7.45 5.86 -8.70
CA LEU A 155 -8.80 6.21 -9.15
C LEU A 155 -9.86 5.55 -8.28
N ALA A 156 -9.68 4.26 -7.91
CA ALA A 156 -10.60 3.57 -7.01
C ALA A 156 -10.70 4.24 -5.64
N VAL A 157 -9.59 4.72 -5.08
CA VAL A 157 -9.56 5.47 -3.82
C VAL A 157 -10.28 6.81 -3.98
N ALA A 158 -9.96 7.59 -5.02
CA ALA A 158 -10.51 8.92 -5.25
C ALA A 158 -12.02 8.90 -5.53
N ASP A 159 -12.50 7.89 -6.28
CA ASP A 159 -13.92 7.73 -6.60
C ASP A 159 -14.74 7.21 -5.39
N THR A 160 -14.09 6.54 -4.45
CA THR A 160 -14.78 5.90 -3.32
C THR A 160 -14.81 6.77 -2.07
N LEU A 161 -13.70 7.47 -1.76
CA LEU A 161 -13.49 8.15 -0.48
C LEU A 161 -13.47 9.67 -0.62
N SER A 162 -13.88 10.37 0.44
CA SER A 162 -13.70 11.82 0.61
C SER A 162 -12.56 12.18 1.56
N LYS A 163 -12.09 11.23 2.38
CA LYS A 163 -11.05 11.41 3.40
C LYS A 163 -9.84 10.56 3.09
N TYR A 164 -9.03 10.99 2.12
CA TYR A 164 -7.85 10.23 1.70
C TYR A 164 -6.66 11.12 1.37
N PHE A 165 -5.49 10.50 1.37
CA PHE A 165 -4.28 11.01 0.75
C PHE A 165 -3.73 9.96 -0.21
N ILE A 166 -3.30 10.39 -1.39
CA ILE A 166 -2.52 9.58 -2.35
C ILE A 166 -1.09 10.11 -2.29
N VAL A 167 -0.16 9.27 -1.84
CA VAL A 167 1.25 9.63 -1.69
C VAL A 167 2.05 8.92 -2.77
N ARG A 168 2.44 9.64 -3.81
CA ARG A 168 3.29 9.13 -4.90
C ARG A 168 4.74 9.21 -4.46
N ILE A 169 5.40 8.07 -4.46
CA ILE A 169 6.80 7.93 -4.05
C ILE A 169 7.62 7.34 -5.20
N ALA A 170 8.93 7.61 -5.18
CA ALA A 170 9.89 7.08 -6.14
C ALA A 170 11.20 6.73 -5.43
N TRP A 171 11.95 5.78 -5.95
CA TRP A 171 13.29 5.42 -5.47
C TRP A 171 13.35 5.12 -3.97
N VAL A 172 12.38 4.39 -3.46
CA VAL A 172 12.28 4.08 -2.03
C VAL A 172 13.45 3.21 -1.58
N PHE A 173 14.12 3.64 -0.53
CA PHE A 173 15.20 2.90 0.11
C PHE A 173 15.16 3.07 1.63
N GLY A 174 15.81 2.16 2.35
CA GLY A 174 15.82 2.19 3.81
C GLY A 174 16.73 1.09 4.37
N ALA A 175 16.68 0.87 5.68
CA ALA A 175 17.41 -0.23 6.33
C ALA A 175 16.88 -1.59 5.89
N ASN A 176 15.57 -1.67 5.56
CA ASN A 176 14.83 -2.90 5.30
C ASN A 176 14.68 -3.18 3.81
N GLY A 177 14.51 -4.48 3.47
CA GLY A 177 14.21 -4.94 2.11
C GLY A 177 15.37 -4.83 1.14
N ASN A 178 15.12 -5.28 -0.10
CA ASN A 178 16.03 -5.16 -1.23
C ASN A 178 15.71 -3.89 -2.02
N HIS A 179 16.70 -3.10 -2.33
CA HIS A 179 16.56 -1.87 -3.09
C HIS A 179 17.87 -1.48 -3.76
N PHE A 180 17.82 -0.55 -4.69
CA PHE A 180 18.92 -0.16 -5.59
C PHE A 180 20.23 0.28 -4.90
N ILE A 181 20.23 0.61 -3.61
CA ILE A 181 21.45 0.96 -2.86
C ILE A 181 22.18 -0.29 -2.34
N LYS A 182 21.46 -1.39 -2.14
CA LYS A 182 22.00 -2.65 -1.58
C LYS A 182 22.40 -3.68 -2.65
N THR A 183 22.23 -3.39 -3.92
CA THR A 183 22.62 -4.26 -5.04
C THR A 183 24.09 -4.08 -5.42
#